data_7254aa656af828831db124f17bb9be15
#
_entry.id   7254aa656af828831db124f17bb9be15
#
_cell.length_a   1.000
_cell.length_b   1.000
_cell.length_c   1.000
_cell.angle_alpha   90.00
_cell.angle_beta   90.00
_cell.angle_gamma   90.00
#
_symmetry.space_group_name_H-M   'P 1'
#
loop_
_entity.id
_entity.type
_entity.pdbx_description
1 polymer ?
#
loop_
_entity_poly.entity_id
_entity_poly.type
_entity_poly.pdbx_seq_one_letter_code
_entity_poly.pdbx_strand_id
1 'polypeptide(L)'
;MPTPKKGPRLGGSPAHQRLILSNLATQLFEHGRITTTESRARTLRPLAEKLITKAKVGDLHNRREVLKTVRDKGVVHVLFTEIAPLMAERPGGYTRITKLGPRKGDNAPMAVIELVTEAYAPKPAKKKAAAPAEAAPVVEEAPVEEAAEVEAAEAPVEETTEETTEA
;
A
#
# COMPACT_ATOMS: atom_id res chain seq x y z
N MET A 1 -9.41 -3.44 -35.22
CA MET A 1 -10.09 -3.56 -33.92
C MET A 1 -10.00 -2.22 -33.18
N PRO A 2 -11.07 -1.71 -32.57
CA PRO A 2 -11.00 -0.49 -31.78
C PRO A 2 -10.11 -0.72 -30.55
N THR A 3 -9.22 0.22 -30.28
CA THR A 3 -8.35 0.17 -29.09
C THR A 3 -9.20 0.32 -27.83
N PRO A 4 -9.08 -0.56 -26.82
CA PRO A 4 -9.86 -0.45 -25.59
C PRO A 4 -9.58 0.88 -24.89
N LYS A 5 -10.62 1.50 -24.35
CA LYS A 5 -10.49 2.75 -23.59
C LYS A 5 -9.71 2.50 -22.30
N LYS A 6 -8.57 3.14 -22.15
CA LYS A 6 -7.70 3.04 -20.95
C LYS A 6 -8.14 3.97 -19.80
N GLY A 7 -9.43 4.16 -19.60
CA GLY A 7 -9.98 5.02 -18.56
C GLY A 7 -10.04 6.52 -18.94
N PRO A 8 -10.49 7.38 -18.03
CA PRO A 8 -10.62 8.81 -18.25
C PRO A 8 -9.25 9.47 -18.41
N ARG A 9 -9.07 10.25 -19.46
CA ARG A 9 -7.89 11.08 -19.68
C ARG A 9 -8.03 12.40 -18.93
N LEU A 10 -6.94 12.86 -18.29
CA LEU A 10 -6.89 14.17 -17.63
C LEU A 10 -6.56 15.33 -18.58
N GLY A 11 -6.71 15.12 -19.88
CA GLY A 11 -6.33 16.03 -20.95
C GLY A 11 -5.00 15.64 -21.61
N GLY A 12 -4.87 15.92 -22.90
CA GLY A 12 -3.66 15.75 -23.65
C GLY A 12 -3.08 14.33 -23.76
N SER A 13 -1.75 14.29 -23.94
CA SER A 13 -1.00 13.05 -24.13
C SER A 13 -0.74 12.32 -22.79
N PRO A 14 -0.38 11.01 -22.82
CA PRO A 14 0.00 10.27 -21.61
C PRO A 14 1.18 10.90 -20.86
N ALA A 15 2.11 11.52 -21.55
CA ALA A 15 3.25 12.24 -20.94
C ALA A 15 2.77 13.47 -20.15
N HIS A 16 1.86 14.26 -20.73
CA HIS A 16 1.27 15.41 -20.05
C HIS A 16 0.47 15.00 -18.81
N GLN A 17 -0.29 13.91 -18.88
CA GLN A 17 -1.00 13.36 -17.72
C GLN A 17 -0.04 13.01 -16.57
N ARG A 18 1.10 12.39 -16.87
CA ARG A 18 2.14 12.08 -15.86
C ARG A 18 2.68 13.35 -15.21
N LEU A 19 2.94 14.41 -15.99
CA LEU A 19 3.40 15.69 -15.48
C LEU A 19 2.38 16.37 -14.58
N ILE A 20 1.10 16.40 -14.98
CA ILE A 20 0.01 16.95 -14.14
C ILE A 20 -0.03 16.22 -12.80
N LEU A 21 -0.02 14.88 -12.80
CA LEU A 21 -0.09 14.10 -11.57
C LEU A 21 1.16 14.24 -10.71
N SER A 22 2.35 14.36 -11.33
CA SER A 22 3.60 14.64 -10.65
C SER A 22 3.54 15.97 -9.91
N ASN A 23 3.14 17.05 -10.58
CA ASN A 23 3.03 18.38 -9.98
C ASN A 23 1.97 18.42 -8.86
N LEU A 24 0.81 17.78 -9.07
CA LEU A 24 -0.21 17.70 -8.03
C LEU A 24 0.28 16.90 -6.81
N ALA A 25 1.06 15.83 -7.01
CA ALA A 25 1.65 15.07 -5.90
C ALA A 25 2.68 15.92 -5.13
N THR A 26 3.54 16.67 -5.83
CA THR A 26 4.48 17.58 -5.21
C THR A 26 3.78 18.61 -4.33
N GLN A 27 2.76 19.29 -4.87
CA GLN A 27 1.97 20.28 -4.13
C GLN A 27 1.21 19.65 -2.94
N LEU A 28 0.70 18.42 -3.10
CA LEU A 28 0.03 17.73 -2.00
C LEU A 28 0.99 17.45 -0.83
N PHE A 29 2.22 17.02 -1.10
CA PHE A 29 3.20 16.75 -0.06
C PHE A 29 3.80 18.01 0.56
N GLU A 30 3.87 19.12 -0.21
CA GLU A 30 4.34 20.43 0.26
C GLU A 30 3.34 21.11 1.17
N HIS A 31 2.05 21.12 0.78
CA HIS A 31 1.01 21.87 1.47
C HIS A 31 0.11 21.03 2.37
N GLY A 32 0.23 19.69 2.34
CA GLY A 32 -0.63 18.76 3.08
C GLY A 32 -2.04 18.62 2.52
N ARG A 33 -2.57 19.65 1.82
CA ARG A 33 -3.90 19.64 1.18
C ARG A 33 -3.92 20.51 -0.07
N ILE A 34 -4.66 20.10 -1.08
CA ILE A 34 -4.84 20.86 -2.32
C ILE A 34 -6.29 20.80 -2.80
N THR A 35 -6.74 21.89 -3.43
CA THR A 35 -8.05 21.96 -4.06
C THR A 35 -7.91 21.73 -5.57
N THR A 36 -8.63 20.76 -6.11
CA THR A 36 -8.61 20.42 -7.53
C THR A 36 -9.95 19.87 -8.00
N THR A 37 -10.07 19.51 -9.27
CA THR A 37 -11.30 18.85 -9.75
C THR A 37 -11.39 17.42 -9.21
N GLU A 38 -12.61 16.93 -8.97
CA GLU A 38 -12.86 15.60 -8.42
C GLU A 38 -12.18 14.49 -9.26
N SER A 39 -12.20 14.58 -10.59
CA SER A 39 -11.55 13.62 -11.48
C SER A 39 -10.03 13.56 -11.28
N ARG A 40 -9.38 14.71 -11.12
CA ARG A 40 -7.93 14.81 -10.84
C ARG A 40 -7.60 14.26 -9.46
N ALA A 41 -8.39 14.61 -8.42
CA ALA A 41 -8.21 14.11 -7.07
C ALA A 41 -8.31 12.57 -7.03
N ARG A 42 -9.32 11.98 -7.69
CA ARG A 42 -9.50 10.53 -7.78
C ARG A 42 -8.33 9.83 -8.49
N THR A 43 -7.78 10.44 -9.54
CA THR A 43 -6.65 9.87 -10.28
C THR A 43 -5.33 10.07 -9.53
N LEU A 44 -5.18 11.15 -8.76
CA LEU A 44 -4.01 11.42 -7.94
C LEU A 44 -3.90 10.46 -6.75
N ARG A 45 -5.02 10.12 -6.10
CA ARG A 45 -5.06 9.29 -4.90
C ARG A 45 -4.18 8.04 -4.98
N PRO A 46 -4.34 7.13 -5.97
CA PRO A 46 -3.54 5.91 -6.03
C PRO A 46 -2.05 6.18 -6.23
N LEU A 47 -1.68 7.28 -6.92
CA LEU A 47 -0.29 7.68 -7.08
C LEU A 47 0.29 8.16 -5.75
N ALA A 48 -0.38 9.08 -5.07
CA ALA A 48 0.05 9.60 -3.77
C ALA A 48 0.21 8.47 -2.73
N GLU A 49 -0.76 7.57 -2.64
CA GLU A 49 -0.70 6.44 -1.72
C GLU A 49 0.49 5.50 -2.00
N LYS A 50 0.80 5.22 -3.27
CA LYS A 50 2.00 4.45 -3.64
C LYS A 50 3.30 5.15 -3.25
N LEU A 51 3.38 6.48 -3.41
CA LEU A 51 4.56 7.26 -3.04
C LEU A 51 4.77 7.24 -1.51
N ILE A 52 3.70 7.40 -0.73
CA ILE A 52 3.75 7.32 0.73
C ILE A 52 4.16 5.90 1.19
N THR A 53 3.60 4.84 0.59
CA THR A 53 4.00 3.47 0.91
C THR A 53 5.49 3.23 0.66
N LYS A 54 6.05 3.75 -0.45
CA LYS A 54 7.49 3.69 -0.73
C LYS A 54 8.31 4.49 0.28
N ALA A 55 7.82 5.66 0.69
CA ALA A 55 8.47 6.48 1.69
C ALA A 55 8.53 5.80 3.07
N LYS A 56 7.48 5.06 3.46
CA LYS A 56 7.44 4.28 4.71
C LYS A 56 8.51 3.20 4.78
N VAL A 57 8.84 2.56 3.65
CA VAL A 57 9.92 1.55 3.59
C VAL A 57 11.30 2.21 3.83
N GLY A 58 11.50 3.44 3.35
CA GLY A 58 12.67 4.25 3.66
C GLY A 58 13.95 3.91 2.87
N ASP A 59 13.97 2.83 2.10
CA ASP A 59 15.15 2.36 1.36
C ASP A 59 15.64 3.35 0.32
N LEU A 60 16.94 3.33 0.03
CA LEU A 60 17.55 4.10 -1.05
C LEU A 60 16.92 3.82 -2.41
N HIS A 61 16.56 2.56 -2.67
CA HIS A 61 15.83 2.17 -3.90
C HIS A 61 14.50 2.91 -4.00
N ASN A 62 13.69 2.87 -2.94
CA ASN A 62 12.39 3.54 -2.88
C ASN A 62 12.52 5.06 -3.00
N ARG A 63 13.57 5.65 -2.42
CA ARG A 63 13.87 7.08 -2.56
C ARG A 63 14.15 7.46 -4.01
N ARG A 64 14.94 6.67 -4.73
CA ARG A 64 15.20 6.86 -6.17
C ARG A 64 13.93 6.71 -7.01
N GLU A 65 13.05 5.78 -6.66
CA GLU A 65 11.76 5.59 -7.32
C GLU A 65 10.81 6.79 -7.13
N VAL A 66 10.76 7.35 -5.91
CA VAL A 66 9.97 8.56 -5.61
C VAL A 66 10.51 9.76 -6.40
N LEU A 67 11.84 9.95 -6.46
CA LEU A 67 12.49 11.02 -7.21
C LEU A 67 12.20 10.97 -8.72
N LYS A 68 11.88 9.82 -9.31
CA LYS A 68 11.42 9.74 -10.71
C LYS A 68 10.09 10.47 -10.93
N THR A 69 9.26 10.56 -9.88
CA THR A 69 7.93 11.19 -9.94
C THR A 69 7.98 12.60 -9.36
N VAL A 70 8.41 12.75 -8.11
CA VAL A 70 8.54 14.03 -7.41
C VAL A 70 9.96 14.55 -7.64
N ARG A 71 10.10 15.58 -8.47
CA ARG A 71 11.42 16.10 -8.87
C ARG A 71 12.04 17.02 -7.83
N ASP A 72 11.22 17.63 -6.98
CA ASP A 72 11.67 18.52 -5.93
C ASP A 72 12.29 17.72 -4.78
N LYS A 73 13.59 17.95 -4.54
CA LYS A 73 14.35 17.27 -3.50
C LYS A 73 13.92 17.68 -2.09
N GLY A 74 13.48 18.94 -1.92
CA GLY A 74 12.98 19.44 -0.64
C GLY A 74 11.70 18.71 -0.23
N VAL A 75 10.74 18.62 -1.16
CA VAL A 75 9.48 17.91 -0.93
C VAL A 75 9.71 16.41 -0.68
N VAL A 76 10.65 15.79 -1.40
CA VAL A 76 11.04 14.38 -1.13
C VAL A 76 11.63 14.25 0.27
N HIS A 77 12.44 15.20 0.74
CA HIS A 77 12.97 15.18 2.09
C HIS A 77 11.83 15.21 3.12
N VAL A 78 10.91 16.18 3.03
CA VAL A 78 9.71 16.28 3.88
C VAL A 78 8.88 14.98 3.85
N LEU A 79 8.70 14.38 2.69
CA LEU A 79 7.97 13.12 2.55
C LEU A 79 8.59 11.99 3.37
N PHE A 80 9.93 11.88 3.40
CA PHE A 80 10.63 10.80 4.13
C PHE A 80 10.85 11.11 5.61
N THR A 81 11.03 12.39 6.00
CA THR A 81 11.34 12.79 7.38
C THR A 81 10.11 13.09 8.22
N GLU A 82 9.04 13.64 7.61
CA GLU A 82 7.86 14.09 8.33
C GLU A 82 6.64 13.22 8.02
N ILE A 83 6.29 13.05 6.73
CA ILE A 83 5.05 12.36 6.34
C ILE A 83 5.15 10.86 6.57
N ALA A 84 6.27 10.22 6.25
CA ALA A 84 6.43 8.78 6.39
C ALA A 84 6.31 8.29 7.83
N PRO A 85 6.95 8.93 8.85
CA PRO A 85 6.76 8.56 10.25
C PRO A 85 5.33 8.72 10.73
N LEU A 86 4.64 9.83 10.36
CA LEU A 86 3.23 10.05 10.72
C LEU A 86 2.30 8.95 10.19
N MET A 87 2.65 8.35 9.06
CA MET A 87 1.86 7.31 8.41
C MET A 87 2.33 5.89 8.74
N ALA A 88 3.35 5.72 9.61
CA ALA A 88 3.99 4.43 9.86
C ALA A 88 3.01 3.34 10.31
N GLU A 89 2.11 3.66 11.23
CA GLU A 89 1.15 2.72 11.81
C GLU A 89 -0.07 2.44 10.89
N ARG A 90 -0.32 3.33 9.93
CA ARG A 90 -1.49 3.22 9.06
C ARG A 90 -1.22 2.24 7.91
N PRO A 91 -2.04 1.18 7.71
CA PRO A 91 -1.82 0.18 6.64
C PRO A 91 -2.20 0.70 5.24
N GLY A 92 -2.90 1.85 5.14
CA GLY A 92 -3.34 2.47 3.89
C GLY A 92 -4.37 3.56 4.13
N GLY A 93 -4.89 4.19 3.06
CA GLY A 93 -5.85 5.28 3.17
C GLY A 93 -5.21 6.55 3.74
N TYR A 94 -4.04 6.90 3.24
CA TYR A 94 -3.27 8.07 3.66
C TYR A 94 -3.87 9.39 3.20
N THR A 95 -4.79 9.34 2.23
CA THR A 95 -5.42 10.52 1.65
C THR A 95 -6.93 10.49 1.81
N ARG A 96 -7.51 11.66 2.06
CA ARG A 96 -8.97 11.89 2.14
C ARG A 96 -9.38 12.84 1.01
N ILE A 97 -10.50 12.57 0.36
CA ILE A 97 -11.09 13.45 -0.67
C ILE A 97 -12.42 13.95 -0.15
N THR A 98 -12.53 15.26 0.00
CA THR A 98 -13.76 15.96 0.41
C THR A 98 -14.31 16.75 -0.76
N LYS A 99 -15.57 16.55 -1.12
CA LYS A 99 -16.24 17.28 -2.21
C LYS A 99 -16.60 18.69 -1.75
N LEU A 100 -16.31 19.69 -2.58
CA LEU A 100 -16.62 21.10 -2.30
C LEU A 100 -17.89 21.58 -3.00
N GLY A 101 -18.24 21.01 -4.13
CA GLY A 101 -19.29 21.51 -4.99
C GLY A 101 -18.75 21.99 -6.34
N PRO A 102 -19.63 22.51 -7.21
CA PRO A 102 -19.23 22.93 -8.55
C PRO A 102 -18.50 24.28 -8.54
N ARG A 103 -17.54 24.43 -9.47
CA ARG A 103 -16.82 25.70 -9.68
C ARG A 103 -17.73 26.68 -10.44
N LYS A 104 -17.69 27.96 -10.01
CA LYS A 104 -18.40 29.05 -10.70
C LYS A 104 -17.80 29.21 -12.13
N GLY A 105 -18.65 29.26 -13.13
CA GLY A 105 -18.31 29.44 -14.52
C GLY A 105 -18.52 28.16 -15.35
N ASP A 106 -17.72 27.13 -15.13
CA ASP A 106 -17.77 25.88 -15.91
C ASP A 106 -18.47 24.70 -15.21
N ASN A 107 -19.03 24.94 -14.02
CA ASN A 107 -19.73 23.93 -13.22
C ASN A 107 -18.90 22.63 -12.97
N ALA A 108 -17.58 22.72 -13.03
CA ALA A 108 -16.73 21.56 -12.79
C ALA A 108 -16.82 21.11 -11.34
N PRO A 109 -17.02 19.81 -11.04
CA PRO A 109 -17.04 19.31 -9.66
C PRO A 109 -15.66 19.45 -9.02
N MET A 110 -15.58 20.19 -7.92
CA MET A 110 -14.36 20.45 -7.17
C MET A 110 -14.26 19.54 -5.94
N ALA A 111 -13.05 19.23 -5.57
CA ALA A 111 -12.74 18.47 -4.36
C ALA A 111 -11.43 18.94 -3.73
N VAL A 112 -11.33 18.81 -2.41
CA VAL A 112 -10.08 18.90 -1.68
C VAL A 112 -9.54 17.47 -1.52
N ILE A 113 -8.26 17.26 -1.82
CA ILE A 113 -7.52 16.08 -1.40
C ILE A 113 -6.52 16.51 -0.34
N GLU A 114 -6.50 15.79 0.77
CA GLU A 114 -5.67 16.08 1.95
C GLU A 114 -4.99 14.83 2.48
N LEU A 115 -3.87 15.01 3.17
CA LEU A 115 -3.20 13.96 3.92
C LEU A 115 -3.90 13.77 5.26
N VAL A 116 -4.16 12.51 5.64
CA VAL A 116 -4.81 12.18 6.91
C VAL A 116 -3.75 12.13 8.00
N THR A 117 -3.56 13.23 8.72
CA THR A 117 -2.60 13.35 9.83
C THR A 117 -3.13 12.84 11.17
N GLU A 118 -4.42 12.47 11.23
CA GLU A 118 -5.04 11.91 12.43
C GLU A 118 -4.36 10.59 12.84
N ALA A 119 -4.20 10.35 14.15
CA ALA A 119 -3.68 9.09 14.66
C ALA A 119 -4.53 7.90 14.18
N TYR A 120 -3.87 6.81 13.80
CA TYR A 120 -4.57 5.62 13.34
C TYR A 120 -5.14 4.85 14.53
N ALA A 121 -6.48 4.85 14.67
CA ALA A 121 -7.19 3.96 15.56
C ALA A 121 -7.68 2.74 14.75
N PRO A 122 -7.14 1.52 14.99
CA PRO A 122 -7.59 0.34 14.29
C PRO A 122 -9.06 0.06 14.65
N LYS A 123 -9.93 0.08 13.64
CA LYS A 123 -11.31 -0.38 13.84
C LYS A 123 -11.25 -1.86 14.20
N PRO A 124 -11.96 -2.30 15.28
CA PRO A 124 -12.03 -3.72 15.59
C PRO A 124 -12.54 -4.47 14.35
N ALA A 125 -11.78 -5.48 13.92
CA ALA A 125 -12.16 -6.29 12.79
C ALA A 125 -13.53 -6.88 13.06
N LYS A 126 -14.55 -6.50 12.29
CA LYS A 126 -15.81 -7.24 12.26
C LYS A 126 -15.45 -8.67 11.90
N LYS A 127 -15.47 -9.57 12.88
CA LYS A 127 -15.42 -11.02 12.63
C LYS A 127 -16.48 -11.29 11.58
N LYS A 128 -16.05 -11.69 10.38
CA LYS A 128 -16.93 -12.20 9.35
C LYS A 128 -17.65 -13.37 10.02
N ALA A 129 -18.93 -13.21 10.30
CA ALA A 129 -19.75 -14.28 10.82
C ALA A 129 -19.59 -15.47 9.86
N ALA A 130 -18.98 -16.54 10.32
CA ALA A 130 -18.96 -17.80 9.62
C ALA A 130 -20.42 -18.20 9.45
N ALA A 131 -20.85 -18.38 8.20
CA ALA A 131 -22.12 -18.98 7.90
C ALA A 131 -22.19 -20.34 8.60
N PRO A 132 -23.33 -20.70 9.24
CA PRO A 132 -23.45 -22.00 9.83
C PRO A 132 -23.41 -23.05 8.73
N ALA A 133 -22.45 -23.95 8.81
CA ALA A 133 -22.44 -25.18 8.01
C ALA A 133 -23.60 -26.02 8.49
N GLU A 134 -24.55 -26.21 7.61
CA GLU A 134 -25.68 -27.13 7.74
C GLU A 134 -25.18 -28.56 7.94
N ALA A 135 -25.62 -29.16 9.02
CA ALA A 135 -25.31 -30.52 9.40
C ALA A 135 -25.97 -31.52 8.42
N ALA A 136 -25.23 -32.45 7.92
CA ALA A 136 -25.74 -33.67 7.32
C ALA A 136 -25.21 -34.91 8.12
N PRO A 137 -25.98 -35.96 8.24
CA PRO A 137 -25.99 -36.78 9.44
C PRO A 137 -24.95 -37.92 9.45
N VAL A 138 -24.66 -38.31 10.68
CA VAL A 138 -23.91 -39.44 11.15
C VAL A 138 -24.37 -40.74 10.50
N VAL A 139 -23.43 -41.57 10.03
CA VAL A 139 -23.56 -43.03 10.04
C VAL A 139 -22.34 -43.59 10.77
N GLU A 140 -22.67 -44.27 11.82
CA GLU A 140 -21.91 -45.04 12.78
C GLU A 140 -21.36 -46.32 12.12
N GLU A 141 -20.10 -46.64 12.34
CA GLU A 141 -19.65 -47.98 12.68
C GLU A 141 -18.15 -47.99 13.00
N ALA A 142 -17.84 -48.35 14.20
CA ALA A 142 -16.54 -48.76 14.73
C ALA A 142 -16.47 -50.31 14.65
N PRO A 143 -15.46 -50.99 15.22
CA PRO A 143 -14.02 -50.74 15.38
C PRO A 143 -13.17 -51.93 14.85
N VAL A 144 -11.88 -51.95 15.08
CA VAL A 144 -10.94 -53.05 15.44
C VAL A 144 -9.51 -52.62 15.15
N GLU A 145 -8.73 -52.35 16.17
CA GLU A 145 -7.63 -53.14 16.79
C GLU A 145 -6.52 -53.58 15.80
N GLU A 146 -5.31 -53.28 16.01
CA GLU A 146 -4.22 -53.85 16.80
C GLU A 146 -2.88 -53.34 16.26
N ALA A 147 -2.09 -52.67 17.02
CA ALA A 147 -0.94 -53.10 17.78
C ALA A 147 0.41 -53.25 17.04
N ALA A 148 1.38 -52.82 17.75
CA ALA A 148 2.82 -53.18 17.81
C ALA A 148 3.77 -52.33 16.93
N GLU A 149 4.59 -51.51 17.60
CA GLU A 149 5.89 -51.80 18.25
C GLU A 149 6.99 -52.03 17.18
N VAL A 150 8.07 -51.39 17.19
CA VAL A 150 9.27 -51.38 17.97
C VAL A 150 10.33 -50.51 17.30
N GLU A 151 10.98 -49.67 17.99
CA GLU A 151 12.40 -49.53 18.42
C GLU A 151 13.34 -48.91 17.41
N ALA A 152 13.83 -47.82 17.76
CA ALA A 152 15.05 -47.51 18.54
C ALA A 152 16.36 -47.43 17.72
N ALA A 153 17.13 -46.47 18.16
CA ALA A 153 18.59 -46.35 18.12
C ALA A 153 19.12 -45.65 16.86
N GLU A 154 19.99 -44.77 16.93
CA GLU A 154 21.00 -44.24 17.82
C GLU A 154 21.87 -43.28 17.01
N ALA A 155 22.21 -42.15 17.53
CA ALA A 155 23.34 -41.35 17.12
C ALA A 155 24.66 -42.07 17.51
N PRO A 156 25.88 -41.69 17.22
CA PRO A 156 26.40 -40.33 17.29
C PRO A 156 27.62 -39.99 16.39
N VAL A 157 28.03 -38.69 16.42
CA VAL A 157 29.38 -38.10 16.67
C VAL A 157 30.51 -38.35 15.65
N GLU A 158 31.17 -37.30 15.25
CA GLU A 158 32.53 -36.79 15.39
C GLU A 158 32.85 -35.85 14.21
N GLU A 159 33.07 -34.57 14.44
CA GLU A 159 34.32 -33.92 14.87
C GLU A 159 35.53 -34.21 13.99
N THR A 160 36.04 -33.16 13.35
CA THR A 160 37.44 -32.74 13.26
C THR A 160 37.54 -31.54 12.34
N THR A 161 37.78 -30.35 12.80
CA THR A 161 39.01 -29.59 13.10
C THR A 161 40.08 -29.55 11.99
N GLU A 162 40.62 -28.36 11.96
CA GLU A 162 41.91 -27.88 11.48
C GLU A 162 42.00 -27.46 10.03
N GLU A 163 42.39 -26.35 9.77
CA GLU A 163 43.38 -25.32 10.14
C GLU A 163 44.22 -24.98 8.91
N THR A 164 44.53 -23.73 8.84
CA THR A 164 45.82 -23.16 8.40
C THR A 164 45.92 -22.68 6.95
N THR A 165 46.01 -21.41 6.78
CA THR A 165 47.17 -20.52 6.58
C THR A 165 47.49 -20.13 5.15
N GLU A 166 47.56 -18.79 5.01
CA GLU A 166 48.50 -17.96 4.23
C GLU A 166 48.83 -18.29 2.74
N ALA A 167 48.50 -17.35 1.90
CA ALA A 167 49.48 -16.53 1.16
C ALA A 167 48.75 -15.31 0.58
#